data_1a85a5567319563f5e4d452164195d9d
#
_entry.id   1a85a5567319563f5e4d452164195d9d
#
_cell.length_a   1.000
_cell.length_b   1.000
_cell.length_c   1.000
_cell.angle_alpha   90.00
_cell.angle_beta   90.00
_cell.angle_gamma   90.00
#
_symmetry.space_group_name_H-M   'P 1'
#
loop_
_entity.id
_entity.type
_entity.pdbx_description
1 polymer ?
#
loop_
_entity_poly.entity_id
_entity_poly.type
_entity_poly.pdbx_seq_one_letter_code
_entity_poly.pdbx_strand_id
1 'polypeptide(L)'
;DAERLAEAHRTKDGMIVHVVTADQVYNEFSSGTPDATAYRWFMKMFYDRAVVPGTENTAGNKLPRYLLLFGDCAWDNRMITSSWQGYSPDDFLLGYQSNNSTWETYSYVTDDYLGLLDDEDGASLEYDGMDIGVGRFPVRTATEAKQMVDKTIAYMQNKELASWKNSICFVADDGDNNLHMTQAEELATKVETNYPEYLVNRIYGDAYKWETTATGHTYKQATKR
;
A
#
# COMPACT_ATOMS: atom_id res chain seq x y z
N ASP A 1 13.23 -8.64 11.69
CA ASP A 1 13.36 -7.86 10.46
C ASP A 1 12.64 -6.51 10.56
N ALA A 2 11.43 -6.44 11.11
CA ALA A 2 10.73 -5.16 11.31
C ALA A 2 11.57 -4.16 12.12
N GLU A 3 12.15 -4.59 13.25
CA GLU A 3 13.00 -3.73 14.07
C GLU A 3 14.28 -3.31 13.35
N ARG A 4 14.84 -4.16 12.49
CA ARG A 4 16.01 -3.81 11.68
C ARG A 4 15.70 -2.68 10.68
N LEU A 5 14.51 -2.71 10.06
CA LEU A 5 14.04 -1.64 9.19
C LEU A 5 13.76 -0.36 9.97
N ALA A 6 13.10 -0.49 11.12
CA ALA A 6 12.81 0.64 12.00
C ALA A 6 14.11 1.36 12.43
N GLU A 7 15.15 0.60 12.80
CA GLU A 7 16.44 1.16 13.15
C GLU A 7 17.14 1.86 11.98
N ALA A 8 17.01 1.32 10.77
CA ALA A 8 17.53 1.97 9.57
C ALA A 8 16.89 3.36 9.34
N HIS A 9 15.58 3.47 9.53
CA HIS A 9 14.88 4.77 9.43
C HIS A 9 15.20 5.71 10.58
N ARG A 10 15.32 5.20 11.81
CA ARG A 10 15.75 6.03 12.95
C ARG A 10 17.12 6.64 12.73
N THR A 11 18.05 5.81 12.24
CA THR A 11 19.47 6.24 12.07
C THR A 11 19.66 7.12 10.83
N LYS A 12 19.04 6.75 9.70
CA LYS A 12 19.29 7.44 8.43
C LYS A 12 18.40 8.65 8.24
N ASP A 13 17.13 8.51 8.56
CA ASP A 13 16.11 9.50 8.24
C ASP A 13 15.70 10.34 9.45
N GLY A 14 16.24 10.03 10.64
CA GLY A 14 15.90 10.71 11.90
C GLY A 14 14.44 10.52 12.31
N MET A 15 13.78 9.47 11.85
CA MET A 15 12.38 9.21 12.14
C MET A 15 12.20 8.64 13.55
N ILE A 16 11.07 8.97 14.18
CA ILE A 16 10.57 8.24 15.35
C ILE A 16 9.78 7.06 14.84
N VAL A 17 10.23 5.85 15.09
CA VAL A 17 9.58 4.63 14.61
C VAL A 17 9.24 3.71 15.78
N HIS A 18 7.99 3.32 15.87
CA HIS A 18 7.49 2.33 16.83
C HIS A 18 7.19 1.03 16.11
N VAL A 19 7.61 -0.09 16.66
CA VAL A 19 7.26 -1.42 16.20
C VAL A 19 6.35 -2.05 17.25
N VAL A 20 5.15 -2.42 16.84
CA VAL A 20 4.14 -3.06 17.70
C VAL A 20 3.63 -4.33 17.02
N THR A 21 3.18 -5.29 17.80
CA THR A 21 2.53 -6.49 17.24
C THR A 21 1.04 -6.23 17.04
N ALA A 22 0.43 -6.96 16.09
CA ALA A 22 -1.01 -6.90 15.86
C ALA A 22 -1.80 -7.24 17.15
N ASP A 23 -1.36 -8.23 17.91
CA ASP A 23 -1.99 -8.62 19.18
C ASP A 23 -1.99 -7.50 20.20
N GLN A 24 -0.91 -6.72 20.31
CA GLN A 24 -0.86 -5.55 21.18
C GLN A 24 -1.92 -4.53 20.76
N VAL A 25 -2.05 -4.29 19.46
CA VAL A 25 -3.07 -3.35 18.92
C VAL A 25 -4.48 -3.89 19.17
N TYR A 26 -4.73 -5.17 18.93
CA TYR A 26 -6.05 -5.78 19.17
C TYR A 26 -6.43 -5.72 20.66
N ASN A 27 -5.50 -6.00 21.56
CA ASN A 27 -5.77 -5.94 23.01
C ASN A 27 -6.22 -4.56 23.46
N GLU A 28 -5.58 -3.50 22.95
CA GLU A 28 -5.87 -2.11 23.37
C GLU A 28 -7.09 -1.50 22.64
N PHE A 29 -7.30 -1.82 21.35
CA PHE A 29 -8.26 -1.09 20.51
C PHE A 29 -9.47 -1.91 20.07
N SER A 30 -9.47 -3.25 20.25
CA SER A 30 -10.60 -4.11 19.91
C SER A 30 -10.86 -5.23 20.92
N SER A 31 -10.45 -5.03 22.18
CA SER A 31 -10.66 -5.99 23.28
C SER A 31 -10.13 -7.40 22.97
N GLY A 32 -9.01 -7.48 22.26
CA GLY A 32 -8.36 -8.72 21.86
C GLY A 32 -8.96 -9.41 20.64
N THR A 33 -9.98 -8.82 20.03
CA THR A 33 -10.58 -9.38 18.81
C THR A 33 -9.81 -8.88 17.58
N PRO A 34 -9.38 -9.76 16.65
CA PRO A 34 -8.79 -9.34 15.38
C PRO A 34 -9.77 -8.48 14.59
N ASP A 35 -9.42 -7.21 14.39
CA ASP A 35 -10.22 -6.20 13.69
C ASP A 35 -9.30 -5.21 12.99
N ALA A 36 -9.45 -5.03 11.69
CA ALA A 36 -8.67 -4.05 10.92
C ALA A 36 -8.88 -2.62 11.43
N THR A 37 -10.06 -2.28 11.96
CA THR A 37 -10.36 -0.98 12.54
C THR A 37 -9.47 -0.66 13.75
N ALA A 38 -8.98 -1.69 14.45
CA ALA A 38 -8.05 -1.48 15.57
C ALA A 38 -6.76 -0.79 15.12
N TYR A 39 -6.24 -1.10 13.91
CA TYR A 39 -5.07 -0.42 13.35
C TYR A 39 -5.36 1.05 13.08
N ARG A 40 -6.54 1.37 12.55
CA ARG A 40 -6.98 2.75 12.35
C ARG A 40 -7.08 3.50 13.67
N TRP A 41 -7.71 2.92 14.70
CA TRP A 41 -7.81 3.54 16.02
C TRP A 41 -6.45 3.74 16.69
N PHE A 42 -5.53 2.83 16.50
CA PHE A 42 -4.16 2.99 16.97
C PHE A 42 -3.48 4.22 16.33
N MET A 43 -3.61 4.39 15.01
CA MET A 43 -3.06 5.56 14.31
C MET A 43 -3.79 6.84 14.67
N LYS A 44 -5.13 6.80 14.78
CA LYS A 44 -5.95 7.92 15.17
C LYS A 44 -5.60 8.43 16.57
N MET A 45 -5.29 7.56 17.51
CA MET A 45 -4.84 7.96 18.85
C MET A 45 -3.61 8.89 18.79
N PHE A 46 -2.63 8.61 17.92
CA PHE A 46 -1.47 9.50 17.74
C PHE A 46 -1.85 10.78 16.99
N TYR A 47 -2.70 10.65 15.98
CA TYR A 47 -3.20 11.79 15.20
C TYR A 47 -3.93 12.81 16.11
N ASP A 48 -4.92 12.36 16.85
CA ASP A 48 -5.73 13.22 17.74
C ASP A 48 -4.85 13.89 18.82
N ARG A 49 -3.89 13.16 19.38
CA ARG A 49 -2.98 13.74 20.38
C ARG A 49 -2.07 14.81 19.81
N ALA A 50 -1.73 14.72 18.53
CA ALA A 50 -0.86 15.70 17.88
C ALA A 50 -1.59 16.97 17.45
N VAL A 51 -2.91 16.90 17.19
CA VAL A 51 -3.72 18.04 16.74
C VAL A 51 -4.45 18.78 17.88
N VAL A 52 -4.24 18.39 19.14
CA VAL A 52 -4.81 19.14 20.27
C VAL A 52 -4.28 20.57 20.29
N PRO A 53 -5.14 21.60 20.26
CA PRO A 53 -4.71 23.00 20.26
C PRO A 53 -3.82 23.34 21.45
N GLY A 54 -2.69 24.00 21.19
CA GLY A 54 -1.68 24.37 22.19
C GLY A 54 -0.67 23.28 22.53
N THR A 55 -0.74 22.12 21.86
CA THR A 55 0.24 21.03 22.02
C THR A 55 1.08 20.82 20.75
N GLU A 56 0.82 21.59 19.72
CA GLU A 56 1.54 21.54 18.44
C GLU A 56 3.05 21.71 18.68
N ASN A 57 3.82 20.82 18.11
CA ASN A 57 5.29 20.79 18.24
C ASN A 57 5.88 20.54 19.61
N THR A 58 5.08 20.13 20.62
CA THR A 58 5.66 19.61 21.86
C THR A 58 6.39 18.30 21.60
N ALA A 59 7.54 18.11 22.25
CA ALA A 59 8.31 16.86 22.17
C ALA A 59 7.42 15.67 22.56
N GLY A 60 7.09 14.83 21.59
CA GLY A 60 6.22 13.66 21.75
C GLY A 60 4.85 13.74 21.04
N ASN A 61 4.37 14.92 20.69
CA ASN A 61 3.10 15.11 19.97
C ASN A 61 3.37 15.47 18.49
N LYS A 62 3.99 14.55 17.77
CA LYS A 62 4.18 14.70 16.32
C LYS A 62 3.12 13.92 15.59
N LEU A 63 2.53 14.52 14.55
CA LEU A 63 1.63 13.82 13.64
C LEU A 63 2.27 12.54 13.12
N PRO A 64 1.57 11.41 13.16
CA PRO A 64 2.01 10.22 12.46
C PRO A 64 2.10 10.53 10.96
N ARG A 65 3.08 9.97 10.29
CA ARG A 65 3.30 10.22 8.86
C ARG A 65 3.10 8.97 8.02
N TYR A 66 3.39 7.82 8.60
CA TYR A 66 3.38 6.55 7.89
C TYR A 66 2.91 5.42 8.80
N LEU A 67 2.18 4.49 8.21
CA LEU A 67 1.87 3.17 8.75
C LEU A 67 2.45 2.12 7.82
N LEU A 68 3.26 1.21 8.31
CA LEU A 68 3.71 0.03 7.58
C LEU A 68 3.09 -1.22 8.20
N LEU A 69 2.26 -1.91 7.44
CA LEU A 69 1.75 -3.24 7.76
C LEU A 69 2.80 -4.28 7.35
N PHE A 70 3.44 -4.88 8.34
CA PHE A 70 4.51 -5.85 8.10
C PHE A 70 3.95 -7.28 8.12
N GLY A 71 3.25 -7.66 7.05
CA GLY A 71 2.58 -8.94 6.86
C GLY A 71 1.64 -8.91 5.65
N ASP A 72 1.42 -10.06 5.04
CA ASP A 72 0.50 -10.23 3.92
C ASP A 72 -0.96 -10.06 4.36
N CYS A 73 -1.86 -9.91 3.40
CA CYS A 73 -3.31 -9.77 3.62
C CYS A 73 -4.07 -10.82 2.79
N ALA A 74 -5.15 -11.32 3.34
CA ALA A 74 -6.09 -12.18 2.63
C ALA A 74 -7.45 -11.49 2.47
N TRP A 75 -8.05 -11.60 1.29
CA TRP A 75 -9.42 -11.11 1.09
C TRP A 75 -10.45 -11.96 1.85
N ASP A 76 -10.16 -13.24 2.07
CA ASP A 76 -10.94 -14.11 2.94
C ASP A 76 -10.26 -14.24 4.30
N ASN A 77 -10.42 -13.26 5.14
CA ASN A 77 -9.80 -13.18 6.46
C ASN A 77 -10.10 -14.37 7.38
N ARG A 78 -11.13 -15.16 7.06
CA ARG A 78 -11.56 -16.32 7.85
C ARG A 78 -11.16 -17.66 7.22
N MET A 79 -10.54 -17.64 6.04
CA MET A 79 -10.12 -18.84 5.28
C MET A 79 -11.26 -19.86 5.04
N ILE A 80 -12.46 -19.35 4.75
CA ILE A 80 -13.68 -20.18 4.59
C ILE A 80 -13.75 -20.76 3.17
N THR A 81 -13.29 -20.00 2.18
CA THR A 81 -13.41 -20.41 0.78
C THR A 81 -12.38 -21.47 0.39
N SER A 82 -12.67 -22.23 -0.64
CA SER A 82 -11.78 -23.28 -1.13
C SER A 82 -10.43 -22.77 -1.57
N SER A 83 -10.35 -21.53 -2.04
CA SER A 83 -9.09 -20.88 -2.48
C SER A 83 -8.09 -20.68 -1.32
N TRP A 84 -8.57 -20.63 -0.09
CA TRP A 84 -7.77 -20.41 1.10
C TRP A 84 -7.62 -21.65 1.99
N GLN A 85 -8.07 -22.83 1.51
CA GLN A 85 -7.87 -24.07 2.25
C GLN A 85 -6.38 -24.36 2.48
N GLY A 86 -6.03 -24.67 3.72
CA GLY A 86 -4.65 -24.96 4.11
C GLY A 86 -3.85 -23.76 4.61
N TYR A 87 -4.43 -22.57 4.60
CA TYR A 87 -3.88 -21.39 5.25
C TYR A 87 -4.48 -21.15 6.63
N SER A 88 -3.74 -20.51 7.52
CA SER A 88 -4.24 -20.04 8.82
C SER A 88 -4.52 -18.54 8.77
N PRO A 89 -5.64 -18.05 9.32
CA PRO A 89 -5.86 -16.61 9.50
C PRO A 89 -4.73 -15.92 10.26
N ASP A 90 -4.07 -16.63 11.18
CA ASP A 90 -2.99 -16.09 12.01
C ASP A 90 -1.71 -15.78 11.22
N ASP A 91 -1.58 -16.28 9.98
CA ASP A 91 -0.44 -16.01 9.11
C ASP A 91 -0.58 -14.68 8.34
N PHE A 92 -1.68 -13.94 8.56
CA PHE A 92 -2.00 -12.73 7.80
C PHE A 92 -2.35 -11.56 8.71
N LEU A 93 -1.97 -10.35 8.28
CA LEU A 93 -2.49 -9.13 8.86
C LEU A 93 -3.78 -8.71 8.15
N LEU A 94 -4.77 -8.34 8.92
CA LEU A 94 -6.05 -7.90 8.36
C LEU A 94 -5.87 -6.66 7.46
N GLY A 95 -6.68 -6.60 6.41
CA GLY A 95 -6.95 -5.39 5.64
C GLY A 95 -8.41 -5.01 5.78
N TYR A 96 -8.75 -3.79 5.43
CA TYR A 96 -10.15 -3.37 5.35
C TYR A 96 -10.81 -4.02 4.13
N GLN A 97 -12.03 -4.48 4.31
CA GLN A 97 -12.84 -5.06 3.24
C GLN A 97 -14.10 -4.22 3.05
N SER A 98 -14.44 -3.93 1.79
CA SER A 98 -15.61 -3.13 1.46
C SER A 98 -16.93 -3.76 1.94
N ASN A 99 -17.93 -2.91 2.21
CA ASN A 99 -19.25 -3.36 2.64
C ASN A 99 -19.98 -4.23 1.60
N ASN A 100 -19.56 -4.13 0.34
CA ASN A 100 -20.14 -4.87 -0.79
C ASN A 100 -19.41 -6.19 -1.07
N SER A 101 -18.83 -6.83 -0.07
CA SER A 101 -17.98 -8.02 -0.21
C SER A 101 -18.65 -9.24 -0.87
N THR A 102 -19.96 -9.22 -1.06
CA THR A 102 -20.71 -10.25 -1.79
C THR A 102 -20.89 -9.97 -3.29
N TRP A 103 -20.44 -8.79 -3.76
CA TRP A 103 -20.59 -8.36 -5.14
C TRP A 103 -19.22 -8.31 -5.80
N GLU A 104 -18.96 -9.23 -6.72
CA GLU A 104 -17.65 -9.41 -7.35
C GLU A 104 -17.10 -8.11 -7.97
N THR A 105 -17.97 -7.27 -8.54
CA THR A 105 -17.56 -6.01 -9.19
C THR A 105 -17.28 -4.87 -8.21
N TYR A 106 -17.90 -4.90 -7.02
CA TYR A 106 -17.79 -3.82 -6.03
C TYR A 106 -17.03 -4.24 -4.77
N SER A 107 -16.56 -5.48 -4.74
CA SER A 107 -15.80 -6.01 -3.61
C SER A 107 -14.33 -5.69 -3.79
N TYR A 108 -13.73 -5.09 -2.78
CA TYR A 108 -12.28 -4.81 -2.76
C TYR A 108 -11.73 -4.89 -1.34
N VAL A 109 -10.42 -5.13 -1.27
CA VAL A 109 -9.63 -5.03 -0.04
C VAL A 109 -8.68 -3.84 -0.22
N THR A 110 -8.58 -2.99 0.78
CA THR A 110 -7.69 -1.84 0.76
C THR A 110 -7.08 -1.57 2.14
N ASP A 111 -5.91 -0.96 2.14
CA ASP A 111 -5.29 -0.45 3.34
C ASP A 111 -5.53 1.07 3.53
N ASP A 112 -6.10 1.77 2.55
CA ASP A 112 -6.34 3.21 2.59
C ASP A 112 -7.20 3.63 3.79
N TYR A 113 -8.22 2.83 4.12
CA TYR A 113 -9.07 3.03 5.30
C TYR A 113 -8.27 3.26 6.59
N LEU A 114 -7.10 2.65 6.70
CA LEU A 114 -6.25 2.75 7.90
C LEU A 114 -5.55 4.09 8.03
N GLY A 115 -5.51 4.85 6.93
CA GLY A 115 -4.93 6.18 6.86
C GLY A 115 -5.92 7.33 6.89
N LEU A 116 -7.23 7.05 7.02
CA LEU A 116 -8.31 8.03 7.12
C LEU A 116 -8.56 8.32 8.60
N LEU A 117 -8.04 9.43 9.11
CA LEU A 117 -7.93 9.66 10.56
C LEU A 117 -8.78 10.81 11.07
N ASP A 118 -9.40 11.61 10.22
CA ASP A 118 -10.35 12.63 10.64
C ASP A 118 -11.63 12.02 11.24
N ASP A 119 -12.35 12.78 12.07
CA ASP A 119 -13.52 12.28 12.82
C ASP A 119 -14.67 11.83 11.91
N GLU A 120 -14.84 12.49 10.78
CA GLU A 120 -15.90 12.21 9.81
C GLU A 120 -15.50 11.12 8.79
N ASP A 121 -14.24 10.68 8.81
CA ASP A 121 -13.69 9.75 7.82
C ASP A 121 -14.07 8.29 8.06
N GLY A 122 -13.93 7.51 7.00
CA GLY A 122 -14.07 6.04 6.99
C GLY A 122 -15.48 5.56 6.63
N ALA A 123 -16.43 6.47 6.46
CA ALA A 123 -17.77 6.14 6.00
C ALA A 123 -17.86 6.04 4.47
N SER A 124 -17.02 6.77 3.76
CA SER A 124 -17.05 6.91 2.30
C SER A 124 -15.64 7.02 1.72
N LEU A 125 -14.95 5.89 1.57
CA LEU A 125 -13.54 5.85 1.12
C LEU A 125 -13.27 6.61 -0.20
N GLU A 126 -14.28 6.82 -1.01
CA GLU A 126 -14.17 7.52 -2.31
C GLU A 126 -13.98 9.03 -2.16
N TYR A 127 -14.41 9.59 -1.02
CA TYR A 127 -14.46 11.04 -0.79
C TYR A 127 -13.53 11.49 0.33
N ASP A 128 -13.11 10.55 1.17
CA ASP A 128 -12.22 10.82 2.30
C ASP A 128 -10.76 10.92 1.84
N GLY A 129 -10.00 11.82 2.43
CA GLY A 129 -8.58 12.02 2.13
C GLY A 129 -7.67 11.29 3.12
N MET A 130 -6.62 10.65 2.63
CA MET A 130 -5.64 10.01 3.51
C MET A 130 -4.78 11.06 4.25
N ASP A 131 -4.71 10.96 5.57
CA ASP A 131 -3.90 11.82 6.43
C ASP A 131 -2.45 11.36 6.54
N ILE A 132 -2.21 10.07 6.31
CA ILE A 132 -0.90 9.43 6.42
C ILE A 132 -0.62 8.52 5.23
N GLY A 133 0.65 8.29 4.92
CA GLY A 133 1.04 7.26 3.97
C GLY A 133 0.89 5.86 4.59
N VAL A 134 0.17 4.98 3.91
CA VAL A 134 0.02 3.58 4.31
C VAL A 134 0.72 2.67 3.32
N GLY A 135 1.46 1.70 3.80
CA GLY A 135 2.12 0.70 2.97
C GLY A 135 2.08 -0.68 3.61
N ARG A 136 2.22 -1.70 2.78
CA ARG A 136 2.27 -3.09 3.24
C ARG A 136 3.47 -3.83 2.67
N PHE A 137 4.14 -4.60 3.51
CA PHE A 137 5.06 -5.64 3.08
C PHE A 137 4.30 -6.97 3.06
N PRO A 138 3.91 -7.46 1.87
CA PRO A 138 3.13 -8.69 1.75
C PRO A 138 4.03 -9.92 1.96
N VAL A 139 4.47 -10.14 3.17
CA VAL A 139 5.39 -11.20 3.57
C VAL A 139 4.73 -12.12 4.59
N ARG A 140 4.93 -13.44 4.44
CA ARG A 140 4.39 -14.48 5.32
C ARG A 140 5.45 -15.31 6.01
N THR A 141 6.68 -15.26 5.53
CA THR A 141 7.79 -16.05 6.07
C THR A 141 8.94 -15.16 6.50
N ALA A 142 9.76 -15.63 7.43
CA ALA A 142 10.96 -14.93 7.86
C ALA A 142 11.94 -14.69 6.68
N THR A 143 11.97 -15.58 5.71
CA THR A 143 12.81 -15.44 4.50
C THR A 143 12.32 -14.28 3.63
N GLU A 144 11.03 -14.20 3.34
CA GLU A 144 10.43 -13.11 2.58
C GLU A 144 10.60 -11.77 3.31
N ALA A 145 10.35 -11.75 4.62
CA ALA A 145 10.56 -10.59 5.47
C ALA A 145 12.00 -10.07 5.39
N LYS A 146 12.96 -10.98 5.50
CA LYS A 146 14.38 -10.63 5.38
C LYS A 146 14.71 -10.06 4.00
N GLN A 147 14.25 -10.70 2.92
CA GLN A 147 14.52 -10.25 1.56
C GLN A 147 13.90 -8.88 1.28
N MET A 148 12.67 -8.63 1.75
CA MET A 148 12.00 -7.35 1.60
C MET A 148 12.73 -6.23 2.33
N VAL A 149 13.14 -6.49 3.57
CA VAL A 149 13.92 -5.52 4.36
C VAL A 149 15.30 -5.29 3.76
N ASP A 150 16.00 -6.34 3.30
CA ASP A 150 17.30 -6.19 2.64
C ASP A 150 17.20 -5.32 1.39
N LYS A 151 16.19 -5.57 0.55
CA LYS A 151 15.91 -4.77 -0.65
C LYS A 151 15.65 -3.30 -0.30
N THR A 152 14.82 -3.05 0.70
CA THR A 152 14.45 -1.70 1.12
C THR A 152 15.65 -0.94 1.68
N ILE A 153 16.43 -1.56 2.56
CA ILE A 153 17.65 -0.94 3.11
C ILE A 153 18.69 -0.68 2.02
N ALA A 154 18.86 -1.61 1.08
CA ALA A 154 19.77 -1.42 -0.06
C ALA A 154 19.33 -0.23 -0.92
N TYR A 155 18.03 -0.10 -1.19
CA TYR A 155 17.47 1.05 -1.90
C TYR A 155 17.68 2.37 -1.13
N MET A 156 17.41 2.38 0.18
CA MET A 156 17.65 3.53 1.06
C MET A 156 19.11 3.98 1.02
N GLN A 157 20.07 3.05 0.96
CA GLN A 157 21.50 3.39 0.91
C GLN A 157 21.90 4.07 -0.40
N ASN A 158 21.12 3.92 -1.45
CA ASN A 158 21.28 4.53 -2.77
C ASN A 158 22.70 4.41 -3.36
N LYS A 159 23.34 3.27 -3.14
CA LYS A 159 24.72 3.01 -3.61
C LYS A 159 24.81 2.74 -5.11
N GLU A 160 23.73 2.24 -5.68
CA GLU A 160 23.65 1.96 -7.12
C GLU A 160 23.08 3.18 -7.85
N LEU A 161 23.89 3.77 -8.71
CA LEU A 161 23.46 4.82 -9.64
C LEU A 161 23.01 4.15 -10.93
N ALA A 162 21.70 3.97 -11.09
CA ALA A 162 21.13 3.36 -12.28
C ALA A 162 19.99 4.22 -12.83
N SER A 163 19.91 4.34 -14.16
CA SER A 163 18.94 5.17 -14.87
C SER A 163 17.48 4.80 -14.57
N TRP A 164 17.21 3.54 -14.20
CA TRP A 164 15.88 3.09 -13.85
C TRP A 164 15.27 3.82 -12.64
N LYS A 165 16.10 4.40 -11.78
CA LYS A 165 15.63 5.16 -10.59
C LYS A 165 14.93 6.47 -10.95
N ASN A 166 15.22 7.00 -12.13
CA ASN A 166 14.55 8.19 -12.67
C ASN A 166 13.56 7.82 -13.78
N SER A 167 13.15 6.54 -13.85
CA SER A 167 12.24 6.07 -14.87
C SER A 167 10.86 5.81 -14.27
N ILE A 168 9.84 6.43 -14.86
CA ILE A 168 8.44 6.18 -14.55
C ILE A 168 7.82 5.48 -15.75
N CYS A 169 7.13 4.38 -15.49
CA CYS A 169 6.49 3.58 -16.53
C CYS A 169 4.97 3.61 -16.34
N PHE A 170 4.26 4.05 -17.38
CA PHE A 170 2.81 3.99 -17.47
C PHE A 170 2.41 2.79 -18.31
N VAL A 171 1.55 1.94 -17.77
CA VAL A 171 1.06 0.73 -18.42
C VAL A 171 -0.46 0.82 -18.49
N ALA A 172 -1.02 0.66 -19.68
CA ALA A 172 -2.47 0.66 -19.87
C ALA A 172 -2.86 -0.20 -21.08
N ASP A 173 -4.07 -0.73 -21.05
CA ASP A 173 -4.70 -1.38 -22.19
C ASP A 173 -5.69 -0.45 -22.90
N ASP A 174 -6.20 -0.92 -24.04
CA ASP A 174 -7.15 -0.22 -24.91
C ASP A 174 -8.61 -0.57 -24.60
N GLY A 175 -8.85 -1.32 -23.52
CA GLY A 175 -10.19 -1.62 -23.02
C GLY A 175 -10.99 -0.37 -22.61
N ASP A 176 -12.27 -0.56 -22.31
CA ASP A 176 -13.18 0.49 -21.83
C ASP A 176 -13.17 1.79 -22.68
N ASN A 177 -13.20 1.65 -23.99
CA ASN A 177 -13.11 2.76 -24.95
C ASN A 177 -11.85 3.61 -24.79
N ASN A 178 -10.72 3.00 -24.56
CA ASN A 178 -9.42 3.62 -24.31
C ASN A 178 -9.33 4.48 -23.03
N LEU A 179 -10.24 4.31 -22.10
CA LEU A 179 -10.28 5.11 -20.87
C LEU A 179 -8.95 5.06 -20.11
N HIS A 180 -8.44 3.84 -19.89
CA HIS A 180 -7.20 3.65 -19.13
C HIS A 180 -5.98 4.23 -19.86
N MET A 181 -5.91 4.08 -21.18
CA MET A 181 -4.83 4.69 -21.97
C MET A 181 -4.90 6.23 -21.94
N THR A 182 -6.10 6.81 -22.04
CA THR A 182 -6.28 8.26 -21.95
C THR A 182 -5.80 8.80 -20.60
N GLN A 183 -6.21 8.16 -19.51
CA GLN A 183 -5.80 8.55 -18.15
C GLN A 183 -4.29 8.39 -17.95
N ALA A 184 -3.70 7.29 -18.40
CA ALA A 184 -2.27 7.06 -18.33
C ALA A 184 -1.47 8.11 -19.11
N GLU A 185 -1.94 8.49 -20.32
CA GLU A 185 -1.29 9.50 -21.15
C GLU A 185 -1.38 10.92 -20.55
N GLU A 186 -2.51 11.27 -19.92
CA GLU A 186 -2.65 12.53 -19.20
C GLU A 186 -1.64 12.63 -18.07
N LEU A 187 -1.47 11.56 -17.30
CA LEU A 187 -0.46 11.51 -16.21
C LEU A 187 0.96 11.52 -16.75
N ALA A 188 1.24 10.74 -17.80
CA ALA A 188 2.56 10.70 -18.44
C ALA A 188 2.98 12.08 -18.96
N THR A 189 2.08 12.78 -19.65
CA THR A 189 2.29 14.14 -20.16
C THR A 189 2.51 15.14 -19.00
N LYS A 190 1.77 15.00 -17.93
CA LYS A 190 1.93 15.84 -16.72
C LYS A 190 3.31 15.67 -16.10
N VAL A 191 3.80 14.43 -16.01
CA VAL A 191 5.15 14.15 -15.50
C VAL A 191 6.20 14.74 -16.44
N GLU A 192 6.14 14.50 -17.74
CA GLU A 192 7.09 15.05 -18.71
C GLU A 192 7.15 16.58 -18.70
N THR A 193 6.00 17.22 -18.51
CA THR A 193 5.91 18.70 -18.52
C THR A 193 6.45 19.31 -17.24
N ASN A 194 6.12 18.73 -16.08
CA ASN A 194 6.42 19.34 -14.79
C ASN A 194 7.74 18.82 -14.16
N TYR A 195 8.19 17.65 -14.60
CA TYR A 195 9.35 16.93 -14.03
C TYR A 195 10.23 16.34 -15.14
N PRO A 196 10.87 17.19 -15.96
CA PRO A 196 11.62 16.75 -17.15
C PRO A 196 12.87 15.90 -16.82
N GLU A 197 13.26 15.81 -15.56
CA GLU A 197 14.33 14.95 -15.07
C GLU A 197 13.97 13.47 -15.06
N TYR A 198 12.67 13.11 -15.15
CA TYR A 198 12.24 11.72 -15.23
C TYR A 198 12.14 11.22 -16.67
N LEU A 199 12.57 9.97 -16.85
CA LEU A 199 12.35 9.23 -18.09
C LEU A 199 10.98 8.59 -18.06
N VAL A 200 10.07 9.08 -18.88
CA VAL A 200 8.73 8.53 -18.99
C VAL A 200 8.68 7.42 -20.04
N ASN A 201 8.31 6.22 -19.63
CA ASN A 201 8.08 5.08 -20.50
C ASN A 201 6.59 4.80 -20.61
N ARG A 202 6.12 4.53 -21.83
CA ARG A 202 4.74 4.16 -22.11
C ARG A 202 4.67 2.74 -22.65
N ILE A 203 3.87 1.91 -22.03
CA ILE A 203 3.59 0.54 -22.47
C ILE A 203 2.08 0.43 -22.62
N TYR A 204 1.58 0.78 -23.80
CA TYR A 204 0.15 0.76 -24.11
C TYR A 204 -0.17 -0.45 -24.98
N GLY A 205 -1.29 -1.12 -24.68
CA GLY A 205 -1.68 -2.37 -25.29
C GLY A 205 -1.81 -2.30 -26.80
N ASP A 206 -2.33 -1.20 -27.35
CA ASP A 206 -2.53 -0.99 -28.79
C ASP A 206 -1.24 -0.91 -29.61
N ALA A 207 -0.09 -0.63 -28.97
CA ALA A 207 1.21 -0.67 -29.62
C ALA A 207 1.72 -2.10 -29.86
N TYR A 208 1.03 -3.12 -29.33
CA TYR A 208 1.42 -4.52 -29.42
C TYR A 208 0.39 -5.33 -30.20
N LYS A 209 0.88 -6.34 -30.92
CA LYS A 209 0.00 -7.21 -31.68
C LYS A 209 -0.94 -7.99 -30.77
N TRP A 210 -2.22 -7.85 -31.02
CA TRP A 210 -3.27 -8.55 -30.33
C TRP A 210 -3.47 -9.97 -30.89
N GLU A 211 -3.60 -10.94 -30.01
CA GLU A 211 -3.89 -12.34 -30.38
C GLU A 211 -5.08 -12.87 -29.56
N THR A 212 -6.03 -13.48 -30.24
CA THR A 212 -7.15 -14.15 -29.60
C THR A 212 -6.67 -15.50 -29.05
N THR A 213 -7.03 -15.80 -27.81
CA THR A 213 -6.78 -17.09 -27.16
C THR A 213 -8.10 -17.82 -26.91
N ALA A 214 -8.04 -19.07 -26.47
CA ALA A 214 -9.25 -19.84 -26.15
C ALA A 214 -10.07 -19.26 -24.99
N THR A 215 -9.43 -18.46 -24.13
CA THR A 215 -10.03 -17.89 -22.90
C THR A 215 -10.12 -16.37 -22.91
N GLY A 216 -9.82 -15.72 -24.05
CA GLY A 216 -9.84 -14.26 -24.15
C GLY A 216 -8.81 -13.75 -25.15
N HIS A 217 -8.04 -12.76 -24.75
CA HIS A 217 -7.04 -12.10 -25.58
C HIS A 217 -5.70 -11.98 -24.84
N THR A 218 -4.63 -11.85 -25.63
CA THR A 218 -3.30 -11.52 -25.09
C THR A 218 -2.57 -10.61 -26.09
N TYR A 219 -1.76 -9.69 -25.56
CA TYR A 219 -0.85 -8.90 -26.38
C TYR A 219 0.44 -9.68 -26.59
N LYS A 220 0.81 -9.89 -27.84
CA LYS A 220 2.03 -10.64 -28.16
C LYS A 220 3.25 -9.79 -27.84
N GLN A 221 3.96 -10.22 -26.80
CA GLN A 221 5.27 -9.69 -26.41
C GLN A 221 5.34 -8.16 -26.23
N ALA A 222 4.72 -7.64 -25.16
CA ALA A 222 5.24 -6.47 -24.50
C ALA A 222 6.61 -6.81 -23.85
N THR A 223 7.51 -7.42 -24.62
CA THR A 223 8.87 -7.67 -24.16
C THR A 223 9.67 -6.40 -24.37
N LYS A 224 10.34 -5.96 -23.30
CA LYS A 224 11.40 -4.98 -23.35
C LYS A 224 12.18 -5.07 -24.66
N ARG A 225 12.15 -4.02 -25.45
CA ARG A 225 13.28 -3.69 -26.32
C ARG A 225 14.26 -2.78 -25.59
#